data_60a4f1288db3faedfddb2f42c1a1a10f
#
_entry.id   60a4f1288db3faedfddb2f42c1a1a10f
#
_cell.length_a   1.000
_cell.length_b   1.000
_cell.length_c   1.000
_cell.angle_alpha   90.00
_cell.angle_beta   90.00
_cell.angle_gamma   90.00
#
_symmetry.space_group_name_H-M   'P 1'
#
loop_
_entity.id
_entity.type
_entity.pdbx_description
1 polymer ?
#
loop_
_entity_poly.entity_id
_entity_poly.type
_entity_poly.pdbx_seq_one_letter_code
_entity_poly.pdbx_strand_id
1 'polypeptide(L)'
;MVRYHKYLFVKFVEKRSMSKLPKVGTTIFTVMSQMANEYGAVNLSQGFPNFPVDPKLKNLLIEKAQEEVHQYAPMAGLPSLLNAVSKMINDQYGRSVEPNSELLITAGATQAIYTTIQALVNVGDEVIILDPSYDCYEPPVVLSGAKPIRLPLNEHFLPDWEKIYDQVSVRTRMLIINNPHNPSGRVWNEGDFDALEQLMAAYPNLILLSDEVYEFITFEKKHISVNERPALKDKSIIVSSFGKTFHITGWKIGYLVAPGELMTEIKKVHQFLVFCVNSVAQSTLSTYLSVVNVGDLGQFYQQKRDQFQSLIKDSRFELLPSEGTYFQVASYKAISNEGDVDFTKRLIKEHGVAAIPISVFNDNSEDRKLIRFCFAKDDQTLIKAAEQLCKI
;
A
#
# COMPACT_ATOMS: atom_id res chain seq x y z
N MET A 1 -63.34 17.64 39.61
CA MET A 1 -63.18 17.08 38.25
C MET A 1 -61.88 17.66 37.68
N VAL A 2 -60.75 16.98 37.88
CA VAL A 2 -59.41 17.44 37.49
C VAL A 2 -59.01 16.62 36.23
N ARG A 3 -58.88 17.30 35.08
CA ARG A 3 -58.43 16.69 33.83
C ARG A 3 -56.89 16.58 33.86
N TYR A 4 -56.37 15.34 33.87
CA TYR A 4 -54.97 15.05 33.64
C TYR A 4 -54.66 15.15 32.13
N HIS A 5 -53.85 16.13 31.74
CA HIS A 5 -53.25 16.15 30.41
C HIS A 5 -51.98 15.27 30.47
N LYS A 6 -52.06 14.11 29.81
CA LYS A 6 -50.88 13.28 29.50
C LYS A 6 -50.12 13.95 28.36
N TYR A 7 -48.99 14.56 28.66
CA TYR A 7 -48.02 14.92 27.67
C TYR A 7 -47.24 13.65 27.24
N LEU A 8 -47.54 13.14 26.04
CA LEU A 8 -46.73 12.14 25.39
C LEU A 8 -45.44 12.84 24.92
N PHE A 9 -44.35 12.68 25.64
CA PHE A 9 -43.03 12.93 25.13
C PHE A 9 -42.66 11.77 24.17
N VAL A 10 -42.87 11.95 22.88
CA VAL A 10 -42.27 11.10 21.86
C VAL A 10 -40.78 11.45 21.82
N LYS A 11 -39.98 10.69 22.53
CA LYS A 11 -38.51 10.72 22.32
C LYS A 11 -38.24 10.21 20.91
N PHE A 12 -37.92 11.11 19.98
CA PHE A 12 -37.25 10.75 18.75
C PHE A 12 -35.88 10.16 19.13
N VAL A 13 -35.83 8.83 19.18
CA VAL A 13 -34.53 8.13 19.22
C VAL A 13 -34.02 8.20 17.78
N GLU A 14 -33.17 9.18 17.49
CA GLU A 14 -32.36 9.11 16.27
C GLU A 14 -31.69 7.74 16.23
N LYS A 15 -31.99 6.98 15.18
CA LYS A 15 -31.34 5.69 14.95
C LYS A 15 -29.86 5.99 14.76
N ARG A 16 -29.03 5.87 15.81
CA ARG A 16 -27.58 5.97 15.68
C ARG A 16 -27.13 4.97 14.62
N SER A 17 -26.44 5.45 13.60
CA SER A 17 -25.77 4.57 12.64
C SER A 17 -24.86 3.62 13.44
N MET A 18 -25.04 2.31 13.26
CA MET A 18 -24.20 1.32 13.91
C MET A 18 -22.81 1.23 13.28
N SER A 19 -22.62 1.78 12.09
CA SER A 19 -21.34 1.77 11.38
C SER A 19 -20.43 2.88 11.86
N LYS A 20 -19.18 2.52 12.20
CA LYS A 20 -18.10 3.46 12.45
C LYS A 20 -17.47 3.98 11.15
N LEU A 21 -17.69 3.29 10.03
CA LEU A 21 -17.16 3.59 8.70
C LEU A 21 -18.31 3.66 7.68
N PRO A 22 -19.24 4.63 7.80
CA PRO A 22 -20.45 4.67 6.98
C PRO A 22 -20.19 4.91 5.50
N LYS A 23 -19.02 5.46 5.14
CA LYS A 23 -18.60 5.72 3.75
C LYS A 23 -17.89 4.52 3.10
N VAL A 24 -17.51 3.50 3.88
CA VAL A 24 -16.79 2.33 3.36
C VAL A 24 -17.80 1.31 2.83
N GLY A 25 -17.72 1.04 1.54
CA GLY A 25 -18.50 0.02 0.84
C GLY A 25 -17.64 -1.14 0.33
N THR A 26 -18.16 -1.89 -0.64
CA THR A 26 -17.38 -2.90 -1.36
C THR A 26 -16.24 -2.21 -2.13
N THR A 27 -15.00 -2.70 -1.96
CA THR A 27 -13.86 -2.08 -2.62
C THR A 27 -13.95 -2.20 -4.15
N ILE A 28 -13.42 -1.21 -4.87
CA ILE A 28 -13.36 -1.23 -6.33
C ILE A 28 -12.63 -2.47 -6.85
N PHE A 29 -11.62 -2.95 -6.12
CA PHE A 29 -10.89 -4.17 -6.46
C PHE A 29 -11.80 -5.40 -6.50
N THR A 30 -12.70 -5.53 -5.52
CA THR A 30 -13.68 -6.62 -5.47
C THR A 30 -14.67 -6.50 -6.63
N VAL A 31 -15.21 -5.30 -6.87
CA VAL A 31 -16.18 -5.05 -7.95
C VAL A 31 -15.57 -5.39 -9.31
N MET A 32 -14.39 -4.87 -9.63
CA MET A 32 -13.75 -5.10 -10.93
C MET A 32 -13.36 -6.56 -11.13
N SER A 33 -12.91 -7.25 -10.07
CA SER A 33 -12.57 -8.67 -10.18
C SER A 33 -13.79 -9.56 -10.35
N GLN A 34 -14.89 -9.26 -9.65
CA GLN A 34 -16.14 -9.98 -9.82
C GLN A 34 -16.65 -9.82 -11.26
N MET A 35 -16.66 -8.59 -11.78
CA MET A 35 -17.05 -8.33 -13.17
C MET A 35 -16.11 -9.02 -14.17
N ALA A 36 -14.78 -8.99 -13.93
CA ALA A 36 -13.82 -9.67 -14.80
C ALA A 36 -14.12 -11.17 -14.89
N ASN A 37 -14.44 -11.82 -13.77
CA ASN A 37 -14.81 -13.24 -13.75
C ASN A 37 -16.14 -13.48 -14.45
N GLU A 38 -17.16 -12.65 -14.22
CA GLU A 38 -18.48 -12.77 -14.81
C GLU A 38 -18.44 -12.68 -16.34
N TYR A 39 -17.63 -11.76 -16.87
CA TYR A 39 -17.51 -11.53 -18.33
C TYR A 39 -16.35 -12.28 -18.98
N GLY A 40 -15.60 -13.10 -18.24
CA GLY A 40 -14.43 -13.82 -18.77
C GLY A 40 -13.30 -12.89 -19.26
N ALA A 41 -13.23 -11.69 -18.68
CA ALA A 41 -12.26 -10.67 -19.08
C ALA A 41 -10.85 -10.96 -18.53
N VAL A 42 -9.82 -10.52 -19.26
CA VAL A 42 -8.44 -10.55 -18.79
C VAL A 42 -8.28 -9.56 -17.63
N ASN A 43 -7.93 -10.06 -16.45
CA ASN A 43 -7.91 -9.25 -15.24
C ASN A 43 -6.57 -8.55 -15.01
N LEU A 44 -6.44 -7.30 -15.47
CA LEU A 44 -5.34 -6.39 -15.15
C LEU A 44 -5.69 -5.41 -14.01
N SER A 45 -6.85 -5.57 -13.34
CA SER A 45 -7.26 -4.72 -12.21
C SER A 45 -6.56 -5.11 -10.91
N GLN A 46 -6.30 -6.41 -10.69
CA GLN A 46 -5.72 -6.93 -9.46
C GLN A 46 -4.22 -6.69 -9.33
N GLY A 47 -3.84 -6.06 -8.22
CA GLY A 47 -2.46 -5.74 -7.87
C GLY A 47 -1.70 -6.92 -7.25
N PHE A 48 -1.73 -8.08 -7.89
CA PHE A 48 -0.92 -9.24 -7.52
C PHE A 48 -0.52 -10.04 -8.77
N PRO A 49 0.69 -10.67 -8.72
CA PRO A 49 1.19 -11.50 -9.80
C PRO A 49 0.34 -12.77 -10.05
N ASN A 50 0.27 -13.21 -11.31
CA ASN A 50 -0.32 -14.50 -11.68
C ASN A 50 0.72 -15.55 -12.13
N PHE A 51 2.01 -15.21 -12.10
CA PHE A 51 3.09 -16.14 -12.34
C PHE A 51 3.48 -16.92 -11.06
N PRO A 52 4.12 -18.09 -11.20
CA PRO A 52 4.40 -18.95 -10.07
C PRO A 52 5.39 -18.33 -9.08
N VAL A 53 5.19 -18.65 -7.80
CA VAL A 53 6.15 -18.36 -6.73
C VAL A 53 7.45 -19.13 -6.96
N ASP A 54 8.58 -18.55 -6.56
CA ASP A 54 9.90 -19.17 -6.65
C ASP A 54 9.88 -20.62 -6.11
N PRO A 55 10.31 -21.61 -6.91
CA PRO A 55 10.40 -23.00 -6.48
C PRO A 55 11.23 -23.20 -5.20
N LYS A 56 12.29 -22.41 -5.00
CA LYS A 56 13.10 -22.47 -3.77
C LYS A 56 12.28 -22.12 -2.54
N LEU A 57 11.49 -21.03 -2.64
CA LEU A 57 10.61 -20.60 -1.54
C LEU A 57 9.55 -21.68 -1.22
N LYS A 58 8.96 -22.29 -2.26
CA LYS A 58 7.98 -23.39 -2.08
C LYS A 58 8.62 -24.62 -1.41
N ASN A 59 9.82 -25.01 -1.84
CA ASN A 59 10.52 -26.15 -1.27
C ASN A 59 10.89 -25.90 0.20
N LEU A 60 11.37 -24.69 0.53
CA LEU A 60 11.64 -24.29 1.91
C LEU A 60 10.37 -24.32 2.78
N LEU A 61 9.21 -23.90 2.23
CA LEU A 61 7.94 -23.98 2.96
C LEU A 61 7.59 -25.45 3.31
N ILE A 62 7.76 -26.37 2.35
CA ILE A 62 7.51 -27.81 2.57
C ILE A 62 8.46 -28.34 3.65
N GLU A 63 9.74 -28.01 3.58
CA GLU A 63 10.74 -28.40 4.56
C GLU A 63 10.37 -27.89 5.95
N LYS A 64 10.12 -26.58 6.09
CA LYS A 64 9.78 -25.96 7.36
C LYS A 64 8.45 -26.42 7.95
N ALA A 65 7.50 -26.83 7.12
CA ALA A 65 6.25 -27.44 7.58
C ALA A 65 6.43 -28.85 8.17
N GLN A 66 7.56 -29.51 7.95
CA GLN A 66 7.90 -30.81 8.56
C GLN A 66 8.69 -30.67 9.88
N GLU A 67 9.15 -29.43 10.19
CA GLU A 67 9.84 -29.14 11.46
C GLU A 67 8.84 -28.79 12.57
N GLU A 68 9.27 -28.85 13.84
CA GLU A 68 8.44 -28.49 15.01
C GLU A 68 8.33 -26.99 15.23
N VAL A 69 7.86 -26.24 14.19
CA VAL A 69 7.73 -24.77 14.18
C VAL A 69 6.27 -24.29 14.21
N HIS A 70 5.34 -25.13 14.69
CA HIS A 70 3.90 -24.89 14.62
C HIS A 70 3.31 -24.15 15.83
N GLN A 71 4.10 -23.90 16.86
CA GLN A 71 3.65 -23.19 18.05
C GLN A 71 3.80 -21.66 17.85
N TYR A 72 3.26 -20.89 18.78
CA TYR A 72 3.35 -19.44 18.76
C TYR A 72 4.79 -18.97 18.64
N ALA A 73 5.07 -18.13 17.63
CA ALA A 73 6.30 -17.35 17.60
C ALA A 73 6.29 -16.28 18.71
N PRO A 74 7.47 -15.76 19.09
CA PRO A 74 7.52 -14.53 19.87
C PRO A 74 6.70 -13.42 19.23
N MET A 75 6.06 -12.58 20.04
CA MET A 75 5.11 -11.55 19.60
C MET A 75 5.71 -10.63 18.53
N ALA A 76 6.96 -10.20 18.69
CA ALA A 76 7.63 -9.31 17.72
C ALA A 76 8.08 -10.02 16.44
N GLY A 77 8.13 -11.35 16.43
CA GLY A 77 8.60 -12.18 15.33
C GLY A 77 9.68 -13.18 15.77
N LEU A 78 9.94 -14.19 14.93
CA LEU A 78 11.02 -15.12 15.15
C LEU A 78 12.38 -14.39 15.13
N PRO A 79 13.28 -14.63 16.11
CA PRO A 79 14.60 -13.99 16.13
C PRO A 79 15.40 -14.20 14.84
N SER A 80 15.28 -15.39 14.23
CA SER A 80 15.93 -15.70 12.95
C SER A 80 15.45 -14.80 11.82
N LEU A 81 14.13 -14.50 11.75
CA LEU A 81 13.59 -13.61 10.74
C LEU A 81 13.92 -12.12 11.04
N LEU A 82 13.82 -11.71 12.31
CA LEU A 82 14.21 -10.35 12.71
C LEU A 82 15.66 -10.04 12.34
N ASN A 83 16.58 -10.98 12.62
CA ASN A 83 17.99 -10.85 12.26
C ASN A 83 18.20 -10.82 10.73
N ALA A 84 17.49 -11.65 9.99
CA ALA A 84 17.57 -11.68 8.53
C ALA A 84 17.07 -10.36 7.90
N VAL A 85 15.98 -9.78 8.45
CA VAL A 85 15.46 -8.47 8.02
C VAL A 85 16.44 -7.35 8.37
N SER A 86 16.98 -7.33 9.60
CA SER A 86 17.98 -6.34 10.01
C SER A 86 19.21 -6.37 9.08
N LYS A 87 19.71 -7.58 8.77
CA LYS A 87 20.81 -7.75 7.81
C LYS A 87 20.44 -7.25 6.41
N MET A 88 19.24 -7.60 5.91
CA MET A 88 18.77 -7.14 4.60
C MET A 88 18.72 -5.61 4.53
N ILE A 89 18.18 -4.95 5.55
CA ILE A 89 18.11 -3.47 5.63
C ILE A 89 19.52 -2.88 5.63
N ASN A 90 20.45 -3.46 6.39
CA ASN A 90 21.84 -2.99 6.40
C ASN A 90 22.52 -3.17 5.03
N ASP A 91 22.32 -4.32 4.39
CA ASP A 91 22.92 -4.62 3.07
C ASP A 91 22.36 -3.70 1.97
N GLN A 92 21.07 -3.33 2.03
CA GLN A 92 20.40 -2.53 1.00
C GLN A 92 20.56 -1.01 1.22
N TYR A 93 20.50 -0.56 2.47
CA TYR A 93 20.36 0.85 2.84
C TYR A 93 21.46 1.37 3.78
N GLY A 94 22.38 0.53 4.23
CA GLY A 94 23.46 0.91 5.15
C GLY A 94 22.98 1.25 6.56
N ARG A 95 21.70 1.02 6.89
CA ARG A 95 21.14 1.28 8.22
C ARG A 95 21.30 0.06 9.12
N SER A 96 21.97 0.25 10.26
CA SER A 96 21.94 -0.71 11.37
C SER A 96 20.61 -0.56 12.11
N VAL A 97 19.81 -1.62 12.17
CA VAL A 97 18.52 -1.70 12.89
C VAL A 97 18.64 -2.75 13.98
N GLU A 98 18.28 -2.37 15.22
CA GLU A 98 18.29 -3.31 16.34
C GLU A 98 17.06 -4.25 16.27
N PRO A 99 17.26 -5.56 16.02
CA PRO A 99 16.15 -6.49 15.76
C PRO A 99 15.09 -6.54 16.85
N ASN A 100 15.50 -6.46 18.12
CA ASN A 100 14.59 -6.65 19.25
C ASN A 100 13.78 -5.41 19.60
N SER A 101 14.32 -4.21 19.34
CA SER A 101 13.69 -2.95 19.74
C SER A 101 13.13 -2.12 18.58
N GLU A 102 13.66 -2.26 17.37
CA GLU A 102 13.30 -1.45 16.21
C GLU A 102 12.54 -2.21 15.11
N LEU A 103 12.38 -3.56 15.22
CA LEU A 103 11.67 -4.39 14.24
C LEU A 103 10.43 -5.05 14.82
N LEU A 104 9.44 -5.25 13.93
CA LEU A 104 8.23 -6.01 14.20
C LEU A 104 7.78 -6.73 12.92
N ILE A 105 7.58 -8.05 13.01
CA ILE A 105 6.94 -8.83 11.94
C ILE A 105 5.42 -8.67 12.04
N THR A 106 4.78 -8.41 10.92
CA THR A 106 3.34 -8.06 10.86
C THR A 106 2.56 -8.97 9.93
N ALA A 107 1.24 -9.04 10.12
CA ALA A 107 0.34 -9.76 9.21
C ALA A 107 0.10 -8.96 7.89
N GLY A 108 1.22 -8.64 7.23
CA GLY A 108 1.30 -7.79 6.05
C GLY A 108 1.24 -6.30 6.39
N ALA A 109 1.52 -5.46 5.38
CA ALA A 109 1.60 -4.01 5.53
C ALA A 109 0.30 -3.36 6.02
N THR A 110 -0.86 -3.82 5.56
CA THR A 110 -2.17 -3.27 6.00
C THR A 110 -2.34 -3.34 7.51
N GLN A 111 -1.94 -4.47 8.13
CA GLN A 111 -2.00 -4.60 9.60
C GLN A 111 -0.93 -3.72 10.27
N ALA A 112 0.27 -3.62 9.70
CA ALA A 112 1.32 -2.74 10.20
C ALA A 112 0.84 -1.28 10.26
N ILE A 113 0.27 -0.77 9.18
CA ILE A 113 -0.29 0.58 9.06
C ILE A 113 -1.42 0.79 10.07
N TYR A 114 -2.37 -0.15 10.12
CA TYR A 114 -3.48 -0.08 11.08
C TYR A 114 -2.98 0.00 12.52
N THR A 115 -2.08 -0.91 12.90
CA THR A 115 -1.51 -0.96 14.26
C THR A 115 -0.76 0.32 14.61
N THR A 116 0.04 0.85 13.67
CA THR A 116 0.79 2.10 13.85
C THR A 116 -0.13 3.27 14.14
N ILE A 117 -1.19 3.43 13.32
CA ILE A 117 -2.16 4.51 13.49
C ILE A 117 -2.89 4.38 14.83
N GLN A 118 -3.36 3.16 15.18
CA GLN A 118 -4.05 2.94 16.46
C GLN A 118 -3.13 3.16 17.68
N ALA A 119 -1.82 2.98 17.54
CA ALA A 119 -0.87 3.16 18.62
C ALA A 119 -0.43 4.61 18.82
N LEU A 120 -0.36 5.41 17.75
CA LEU A 120 0.34 6.69 17.77
C LEU A 120 -0.54 7.91 17.47
N VAL A 121 -1.77 7.70 17.02
CA VAL A 121 -2.72 8.76 16.65
C VAL A 121 -3.87 8.78 17.65
N ASN A 122 -4.14 9.96 18.23
CA ASN A 122 -5.15 10.16 19.24
C ASN A 122 -6.41 10.83 18.68
N VAL A 123 -7.47 10.83 19.47
CA VAL A 123 -8.72 11.55 19.15
C VAL A 123 -8.42 13.04 18.96
N GLY A 124 -8.84 13.60 17.83
CA GLY A 124 -8.65 15.02 17.49
C GLY A 124 -7.34 15.36 16.79
N ASP A 125 -6.41 14.40 16.66
CA ASP A 125 -5.23 14.57 15.82
C ASP A 125 -5.63 14.69 14.33
N GLU A 126 -4.74 15.26 13.54
CA GLU A 126 -4.83 15.31 12.08
C GLU A 126 -3.77 14.40 11.48
N VAL A 127 -4.17 13.65 10.43
CA VAL A 127 -3.27 12.78 9.66
C VAL A 127 -3.33 13.18 8.20
N ILE A 128 -2.20 13.61 7.65
CA ILE A 128 -2.09 13.97 6.22
C ILE A 128 -1.90 12.69 5.40
N ILE A 129 -2.71 12.56 4.34
CA ILE A 129 -2.68 11.46 3.37
C ILE A 129 -2.60 12.09 1.97
N LEU A 130 -1.67 11.63 1.14
CA LEU A 130 -1.44 12.17 -0.20
C LEU A 130 -2.25 11.40 -1.25
N ASP A 131 -3.12 12.09 -2.00
CA ASP A 131 -4.02 11.52 -3.00
C ASP A 131 -3.48 11.59 -4.43
N PRO A 132 -3.76 10.56 -5.26
CA PRO A 132 -4.55 9.35 -4.99
C PRO A 132 -3.84 8.42 -4.00
N SER A 133 -4.56 7.84 -3.05
CA SER A 133 -3.98 7.02 -1.99
C SER A 133 -4.59 5.62 -1.88
N TYR A 134 -3.82 4.68 -1.35
CA TYR A 134 -4.32 3.34 -1.09
C TYR A 134 -5.41 3.37 -0.01
N ASP A 135 -6.50 2.66 -0.24
CA ASP A 135 -7.73 2.71 0.55
C ASP A 135 -7.61 2.28 2.03
N CYS A 136 -6.50 1.67 2.41
CA CYS A 136 -6.30 1.23 3.80
C CYS A 136 -5.78 2.34 4.75
N TYR A 137 -5.44 3.54 4.27
CA TYR A 137 -4.86 4.58 5.14
C TYR A 137 -5.93 5.33 5.94
N GLU A 138 -7.01 5.74 5.31
CA GLU A 138 -8.06 6.56 5.94
C GLU A 138 -8.87 5.82 7.02
N PRO A 139 -9.34 4.56 6.81
CA PRO A 139 -10.19 3.90 7.79
C PRO A 139 -9.61 3.82 9.21
N PRO A 140 -8.34 3.44 9.43
CA PRO A 140 -7.78 3.43 10.80
C PRO A 140 -7.66 4.81 11.43
N VAL A 141 -7.46 5.89 10.64
CA VAL A 141 -7.47 7.28 11.12
C VAL A 141 -8.85 7.64 11.66
N VAL A 142 -9.91 7.35 10.89
CA VAL A 142 -11.29 7.59 11.32
C VAL A 142 -11.64 6.77 12.55
N LEU A 143 -11.20 5.51 12.62
CA LEU A 143 -11.46 4.62 13.76
C LEU A 143 -10.74 5.05 15.04
N SER A 144 -9.60 5.75 14.96
CA SER A 144 -8.93 6.35 16.12
C SER A 144 -9.59 7.66 16.59
N GLY A 145 -10.59 8.16 15.87
CA GLY A 145 -11.25 9.44 16.17
C GLY A 145 -10.44 10.66 15.71
N ALA A 146 -9.44 10.46 14.90
CA ALA A 146 -8.64 11.50 14.26
C ALA A 146 -9.27 11.95 12.93
N LYS A 147 -8.76 13.05 12.40
CA LYS A 147 -9.24 13.66 11.15
C LYS A 147 -8.24 13.38 10.02
N PRO A 148 -8.63 12.65 8.97
CA PRO A 148 -7.83 12.56 7.76
C PRO A 148 -7.83 13.91 7.02
N ILE A 149 -6.65 14.37 6.61
CA ILE A 149 -6.44 15.55 5.76
C ILE A 149 -5.92 15.03 4.43
N ARG A 150 -6.79 14.95 3.44
CA ARG A 150 -6.48 14.42 2.11
C ARG A 150 -5.94 15.54 1.22
N LEU A 151 -4.70 15.41 0.75
CA LEU A 151 -4.05 16.41 -0.09
C LEU A 151 -3.73 15.82 -1.47
N PRO A 152 -4.09 16.49 -2.56
CA PRO A 152 -3.76 16.00 -3.89
C PRO A 152 -2.25 16.11 -4.16
N LEU A 153 -1.66 15.05 -4.69
CA LEU A 153 -0.39 15.12 -5.41
C LEU A 153 -0.55 16.02 -6.64
N ASN A 154 0.56 16.54 -7.15
CA ASN A 154 0.55 17.36 -8.36
C ASN A 154 0.15 16.54 -9.62
N GLU A 155 0.10 17.17 -10.78
CA GLU A 155 -0.30 16.53 -12.05
C GLU A 155 0.60 15.36 -12.46
N HIS A 156 1.84 15.32 -11.95
CA HIS A 156 2.82 14.25 -12.16
C HIS A 156 2.82 13.17 -11.06
N PHE A 157 1.87 13.20 -10.14
CA PHE A 157 1.78 12.33 -8.97
C PHE A 157 3.01 12.41 -8.04
N LEU A 158 3.59 13.59 -7.93
CA LEU A 158 4.65 13.92 -6.97
C LEU A 158 4.11 14.86 -5.89
N PRO A 159 4.75 14.95 -4.71
CA PRO A 159 4.31 15.84 -3.65
C PRO A 159 4.26 17.32 -4.10
N ASP A 160 3.22 18.00 -3.67
CA ASP A 160 3.13 19.46 -3.70
C ASP A 160 3.56 19.98 -2.33
N TRP A 161 4.86 20.19 -2.17
CA TRP A 161 5.44 20.54 -0.87
C TRP A 161 4.90 21.85 -0.31
N GLU A 162 4.60 22.83 -1.14
CA GLU A 162 4.01 24.11 -0.71
C GLU A 162 2.64 23.86 -0.05
N LYS A 163 1.77 23.10 -0.71
CA LYS A 163 0.47 22.73 -0.14
C LYS A 163 0.59 21.87 1.12
N ILE A 164 1.58 20.96 1.17
CA ILE A 164 1.79 20.15 2.36
C ILE A 164 2.19 21.03 3.55
N TYR A 165 3.16 21.96 3.36
CA TYR A 165 3.58 22.89 4.39
C TYR A 165 2.42 23.75 4.92
N ASP A 166 1.57 24.27 4.03
CA ASP A 166 0.42 25.10 4.39
C ASP A 166 -0.65 24.36 5.22
N GLN A 167 -0.72 23.05 5.10
CA GLN A 167 -1.70 22.24 5.81
C GLN A 167 -1.20 21.65 7.13
N VAL A 168 0.12 21.61 7.37
CA VAL A 168 0.64 21.12 8.65
C VAL A 168 0.32 22.11 9.77
N SER A 169 -0.31 21.63 10.81
CA SER A 169 -0.69 22.39 12.00
C SER A 169 -0.13 21.75 13.27
N VAL A 170 -0.34 22.41 14.41
CA VAL A 170 0.01 21.86 15.74
C VAL A 170 -0.77 20.57 16.07
N ARG A 171 -1.87 20.30 15.36
CA ARG A 171 -2.66 19.06 15.50
C ARG A 171 -2.20 17.97 14.55
N THR A 172 -1.36 18.29 13.55
CA THR A 172 -0.89 17.30 12.61
C THR A 172 0.07 16.34 13.29
N ARG A 173 -0.39 15.11 13.51
CA ARG A 173 0.35 14.07 14.21
C ARG A 173 1.16 13.20 13.28
N MET A 174 0.62 12.94 12.07
CA MET A 174 1.24 11.99 11.14
C MET A 174 1.10 12.46 9.69
N LEU A 175 2.17 12.23 8.91
CA LEU A 175 2.17 12.28 7.45
C LEU A 175 2.35 10.85 6.93
N ILE A 176 1.44 10.39 6.08
CA ILE A 176 1.55 9.08 5.41
C ILE A 176 2.02 9.31 3.98
N ILE A 177 3.13 8.65 3.63
CA ILE A 177 3.66 8.63 2.26
C ILE A 177 3.68 7.20 1.73
N ASN A 178 3.61 7.05 0.41
CA ASN A 178 3.81 5.78 -0.29
C ASN A 178 4.80 5.97 -1.44
N ASN A 179 5.95 5.35 -1.34
CA ASN A 179 7.02 5.43 -2.32
C ASN A 179 7.79 4.10 -2.41
N PRO A 180 7.85 3.46 -3.56
CA PRO A 180 7.22 3.76 -4.86
C PRO A 180 5.69 3.81 -4.79
N HIS A 181 5.08 4.71 -5.56
CA HIS A 181 3.70 5.13 -5.36
C HIS A 181 2.68 4.22 -6.06
N ASN A 182 1.73 3.69 -5.32
CA ASN A 182 0.51 3.07 -5.84
C ASN A 182 -0.65 4.08 -5.74
N PRO A 183 -1.29 4.48 -6.86
CA PRO A 183 -1.41 3.76 -8.13
C PRO A 183 -0.45 4.18 -9.26
N SER A 184 0.31 5.27 -9.13
CA SER A 184 0.93 5.93 -10.28
C SER A 184 2.22 5.29 -10.80
N GLY A 185 2.93 4.50 -9.98
CA GLY A 185 4.25 3.98 -10.32
C GLY A 185 5.37 5.02 -10.26
N ARG A 186 5.09 6.23 -9.74
CA ARG A 186 6.13 7.26 -9.58
C ARG A 186 7.05 6.95 -8.41
N VAL A 187 8.28 7.40 -8.52
CA VAL A 187 9.32 7.27 -7.49
C VAL A 187 9.87 8.67 -7.18
N TRP A 188 9.94 8.99 -5.88
CA TRP A 188 10.46 10.26 -5.39
C TRP A 188 11.95 10.40 -5.67
N ASN A 189 12.42 11.63 -5.84
CA ASN A 189 13.81 11.97 -6.04
C ASN A 189 14.44 12.57 -4.77
N GLU A 190 15.74 12.86 -4.80
CA GLU A 190 16.48 13.46 -3.66
C GLU A 190 15.84 14.76 -3.18
N GLY A 191 15.40 15.64 -4.10
CA GLY A 191 14.77 16.92 -3.74
C GLY A 191 13.46 16.74 -2.98
N ASP A 192 12.70 15.68 -3.26
CA ASP A 192 11.49 15.36 -2.50
C ASP A 192 11.84 14.94 -1.06
N PHE A 193 12.90 14.16 -0.87
CA PHE A 193 13.38 13.78 0.46
C PHE A 193 13.99 14.94 1.23
N ASP A 194 14.71 15.85 0.56
CA ASP A 194 15.25 17.05 1.18
C ASP A 194 14.13 17.97 1.70
N ALA A 195 13.05 18.12 0.93
CA ALA A 195 11.87 18.87 1.36
C ALA A 195 11.15 18.18 2.53
N LEU A 196 11.05 16.84 2.49
CA LEU A 196 10.49 16.05 3.60
C LEU A 196 11.31 16.24 4.89
N GLU A 197 12.65 16.18 4.82
CA GLU A 197 13.52 16.40 5.98
C GLU A 197 13.34 17.80 6.57
N GLN A 198 13.25 18.83 5.72
CA GLN A 198 12.98 20.21 6.16
C GLN A 198 11.63 20.30 6.86
N LEU A 199 10.57 19.70 6.30
CA LEU A 199 9.26 19.65 6.92
C LEU A 199 9.31 18.97 8.30
N MET A 200 9.94 17.80 8.39
CA MET A 200 10.05 17.04 9.64
C MET A 200 10.91 17.74 10.68
N ALA A 201 11.89 18.53 10.26
CA ALA A 201 12.69 19.37 11.16
C ALA A 201 11.88 20.56 11.71
N ALA A 202 11.05 21.20 10.87
CA ALA A 202 10.20 22.32 11.26
C ALA A 202 9.08 21.90 12.24
N TYR A 203 8.62 20.65 12.17
CA TYR A 203 7.54 20.11 13.00
C TYR A 203 8.02 18.91 13.85
N PRO A 204 8.62 19.15 15.04
CA PRO A 204 9.25 18.10 15.86
C PRO A 204 8.31 16.99 16.31
N ASN A 205 7.01 17.26 16.42
CA ASN A 205 5.99 16.29 16.87
C ASN A 205 5.35 15.50 15.72
N LEU A 206 5.68 15.84 14.47
CA LEU A 206 5.19 15.14 13.31
C LEU A 206 5.89 13.79 13.19
N ILE A 207 5.10 12.73 12.96
CA ILE A 207 5.56 11.36 12.71
C ILE A 207 5.40 11.06 11.21
N LEU A 208 6.38 10.43 10.63
CA LEU A 208 6.33 9.92 9.25
C LEU A 208 5.93 8.44 9.26
N LEU A 209 4.89 8.07 8.51
CA LEU A 209 4.59 6.69 8.14
C LEU A 209 4.90 6.52 6.65
N SER A 210 5.97 5.80 6.35
CA SER A 210 6.43 5.50 4.99
C SER A 210 6.00 4.10 4.58
N ASP A 211 5.08 4.00 3.65
CA ASP A 211 4.70 2.72 3.03
C ASP A 211 5.63 2.46 1.83
N GLU A 212 6.60 1.55 2.04
CA GLU A 212 7.64 1.18 1.09
C GLU A 212 7.46 -0.25 0.56
N VAL A 213 6.22 -0.76 0.50
CA VAL A 213 5.95 -2.16 0.10
C VAL A 213 6.47 -2.53 -1.31
N TYR A 214 6.79 -1.54 -2.13
CA TYR A 214 7.37 -1.72 -3.47
C TYR A 214 8.87 -1.35 -3.52
N GLU A 215 9.56 -1.26 -2.41
CA GLU A 215 10.96 -0.81 -2.30
C GLU A 215 11.95 -1.50 -3.27
N PHE A 216 11.72 -2.78 -3.59
CA PHE A 216 12.56 -3.56 -4.51
C PHE A 216 12.02 -3.60 -5.95
N ILE A 217 10.94 -2.87 -6.24
CA ILE A 217 10.31 -2.85 -7.57
C ILE A 217 10.43 -1.43 -8.13
N THR A 218 11.64 -1.08 -8.50
CA THR A 218 12.00 0.16 -9.22
C THR A 218 12.88 -0.19 -10.41
N PHE A 219 12.93 0.70 -11.38
CA PHE A 219 13.50 0.40 -12.69
C PHE A 219 14.78 1.21 -12.94
N GLU A 220 14.70 2.25 -13.77
CA GLU A 220 15.87 3.07 -14.10
C GLU A 220 16.39 3.90 -12.92
N LYS A 221 15.51 4.23 -11.97
CA LYS A 221 15.84 4.94 -10.73
C LYS A 221 15.85 3.98 -9.57
N LYS A 222 16.89 4.05 -8.74
CA LYS A 222 16.90 3.34 -7.46
C LYS A 222 15.85 3.96 -6.53
N HIS A 223 15.13 3.13 -5.77
CA HIS A 223 14.33 3.60 -4.64
C HIS A 223 15.23 4.26 -3.58
N ILE A 224 14.83 5.43 -3.12
CA ILE A 224 15.41 6.06 -1.93
C ILE A 224 14.50 5.69 -0.76
N SER A 225 15.02 4.88 0.15
CA SER A 225 14.28 4.51 1.36
C SER A 225 14.47 5.54 2.46
N VAL A 226 13.46 5.73 3.30
CA VAL A 226 13.61 6.50 4.56
C VAL A 226 14.71 5.88 5.46
N ASN A 227 15.04 4.60 5.28
CA ASN A 227 16.19 3.98 5.94
C ASN A 227 17.53 4.62 5.57
N GLU A 228 17.67 5.22 4.39
CA GLU A 228 18.88 5.91 3.92
C GLU A 228 18.96 7.36 4.41
N ARG A 229 17.96 7.87 5.15
CA ARG A 229 17.83 9.28 5.57
C ARG A 229 17.97 9.43 7.09
N PRO A 230 19.20 9.62 7.63
CA PRO A 230 19.43 9.69 9.08
C PRO A 230 18.62 10.76 9.80
N ALA A 231 18.33 11.89 9.14
CA ALA A 231 17.53 12.97 9.71
C ALA A 231 16.06 12.57 10.00
N LEU A 232 15.55 11.54 9.34
CA LEU A 232 14.19 11.04 9.52
C LEU A 232 14.09 9.87 10.50
N LYS A 233 15.23 9.25 10.86
CA LYS A 233 15.29 7.97 11.59
C LYS A 233 14.45 7.95 12.87
N ASP A 234 14.53 8.99 13.67
CA ASP A 234 13.93 9.00 15.02
C ASP A 234 12.43 9.34 15.03
N LYS A 235 11.87 9.64 13.86
CA LYS A 235 10.47 10.06 13.71
C LYS A 235 9.70 9.25 12.67
N SER A 236 10.30 8.20 12.13
CA SER A 236 9.73 7.46 11.01
C SER A 236 9.35 6.03 11.38
N ILE A 237 8.23 5.60 10.84
CA ILE A 237 7.83 4.20 10.77
C ILE A 237 7.86 3.80 9.30
N ILE A 238 8.65 2.80 8.96
CA ILE A 238 8.78 2.27 7.60
C ILE A 238 8.09 0.93 7.55
N VAL A 239 7.18 0.77 6.59
CA VAL A 239 6.38 -0.45 6.41
C VAL A 239 6.74 -1.11 5.10
N SER A 240 7.01 -2.41 5.14
CA SER A 240 7.30 -3.22 3.96
C SER A 240 6.51 -4.54 3.95
N SER A 241 6.54 -5.26 2.80
CA SER A 241 5.73 -6.45 2.60
C SER A 241 6.43 -7.52 1.78
N PHE A 242 6.73 -8.66 2.37
CA PHE A 242 7.20 -9.83 1.65
C PHE A 242 6.19 -10.35 0.61
N GLY A 243 4.90 -10.06 0.83
CA GLY A 243 3.85 -10.37 -0.14
C GLY A 243 4.06 -9.72 -1.50
N LYS A 244 4.59 -8.49 -1.51
CA LYS A 244 4.92 -7.76 -2.74
C LYS A 244 6.28 -8.20 -3.28
N THR A 245 7.27 -8.29 -2.41
CA THR A 245 8.64 -8.66 -2.76
C THR A 245 8.71 -10.06 -3.38
N PHE A 246 8.04 -11.05 -2.81
CA PHE A 246 8.19 -12.47 -3.20
C PHE A 246 6.97 -13.09 -3.87
N HIS A 247 6.01 -12.30 -4.34
CA HIS A 247 4.80 -12.78 -5.02
C HIS A 247 3.91 -13.69 -4.13
N ILE A 248 3.90 -13.45 -2.82
CA ILE A 248 3.20 -14.27 -1.81
C ILE A 248 2.17 -13.44 -1.04
N THR A 249 1.40 -12.61 -1.73
CA THR A 249 0.42 -11.71 -1.10
C THR A 249 -0.56 -12.43 -0.17
N GLY A 250 -0.89 -13.70 -0.47
CA GLY A 250 -1.76 -14.54 0.34
C GLY A 250 -1.14 -15.02 1.66
N TRP A 251 0.19 -14.98 1.82
CA TRP A 251 0.83 -15.35 3.09
C TRP A 251 0.61 -14.30 4.18
N LYS A 252 0.27 -13.08 3.79
CA LYS A 252 -0.01 -11.98 4.72
C LYS A 252 1.12 -11.75 5.72
N ILE A 253 2.34 -11.56 5.23
CA ILE A 253 3.51 -11.32 6.07
C ILE A 253 4.29 -10.10 5.56
N GLY A 254 4.67 -9.24 6.48
CA GLY A 254 5.45 -8.03 6.26
C GLY A 254 6.23 -7.67 7.52
N TYR A 255 6.83 -6.49 7.51
CA TYR A 255 7.55 -5.98 8.66
C TYR A 255 7.42 -4.46 8.74
N LEU A 256 7.67 -3.91 9.90
CA LEU A 256 7.88 -2.49 10.10
C LEU A 256 9.16 -2.23 10.89
N VAL A 257 9.75 -1.07 10.61
CA VAL A 257 10.92 -0.51 11.30
C VAL A 257 10.49 0.79 11.95
N ALA A 258 10.79 0.97 13.22
CA ALA A 258 10.54 2.22 13.94
C ALA A 258 11.56 2.41 15.06
N PRO A 259 11.85 3.65 15.51
CA PRO A 259 12.66 3.86 16.70
C PRO A 259 12.02 3.22 17.93
N GLY A 260 12.87 2.77 18.87
CA GLY A 260 12.44 1.93 20.00
C GLY A 260 11.30 2.50 20.84
N GLU A 261 11.24 3.82 21.01
CA GLU A 261 10.15 4.47 21.75
C GLU A 261 8.80 4.29 21.04
N LEU A 262 8.73 4.56 19.73
CA LEU A 262 7.52 4.36 18.92
C LEU A 262 7.19 2.87 18.78
N MET A 263 8.20 2.02 18.61
CA MET A 263 8.04 0.58 18.53
C MET A 263 7.41 -0.01 19.79
N THR A 264 7.76 0.52 20.96
CA THR A 264 7.18 0.10 22.25
C THR A 264 5.66 0.30 22.27
N GLU A 265 5.17 1.45 21.80
CA GLU A 265 3.73 1.72 21.72
C GLU A 265 3.04 0.87 20.65
N ILE A 266 3.67 0.71 19.50
CA ILE A 266 3.16 -0.13 18.40
C ILE A 266 3.01 -1.59 18.86
N LYS A 267 3.99 -2.14 19.58
CA LYS A 267 3.96 -3.50 20.12
C LYS A 267 2.82 -3.73 21.11
N LYS A 268 2.43 -2.72 21.91
CA LYS A 268 1.28 -2.83 22.82
C LYS A 268 -0.02 -3.11 22.07
N VAL A 269 -0.26 -2.42 20.95
CA VAL A 269 -1.45 -2.64 20.11
C VAL A 269 -1.34 -3.95 19.35
N HIS A 270 -0.18 -4.25 18.75
CA HIS A 270 0.06 -5.47 18.00
C HIS A 270 -0.22 -6.73 18.84
N GLN A 271 0.22 -6.73 20.10
CA GLN A 271 0.03 -7.86 21.02
C GLN A 271 -1.43 -8.29 21.15
N PHE A 272 -2.37 -7.34 21.15
CA PHE A 272 -3.80 -7.63 21.33
C PHE A 272 -4.57 -7.70 20.00
N LEU A 273 -3.99 -7.22 18.90
CA LEU A 273 -4.61 -7.27 17.58
C LEU A 273 -4.28 -8.59 16.84
N VAL A 274 -3.03 -9.01 16.86
CA VAL A 274 -2.51 -10.19 16.12
C VAL A 274 -1.84 -11.17 17.04
N PHE A 275 -1.19 -10.71 18.09
CA PHE A 275 -0.28 -11.43 18.98
C PHE A 275 1.01 -11.82 18.25
N CYS A 276 0.97 -12.83 17.36
CA CYS A 276 2.12 -13.21 16.54
C CYS A 276 1.67 -13.62 15.13
N VAL A 277 2.58 -13.53 14.17
CA VAL A 277 2.35 -13.92 12.78
C VAL A 277 2.70 -15.40 12.59
N ASN A 278 2.18 -16.03 11.54
CA ASN A 278 2.36 -17.43 11.20
C ASN A 278 3.82 -17.89 11.31
N SER A 279 4.12 -18.83 12.20
CA SER A 279 5.46 -19.29 12.55
C SER A 279 6.16 -20.01 11.40
N VAL A 280 5.42 -20.85 10.66
CA VAL A 280 5.97 -21.59 9.51
C VAL A 280 6.40 -20.63 8.41
N ALA A 281 5.58 -19.63 8.09
CA ALA A 281 5.92 -18.61 7.10
C ALA A 281 7.13 -17.77 7.53
N GLN A 282 7.24 -17.41 8.81
CA GLN A 282 8.39 -16.70 9.35
C GLN A 282 9.67 -17.55 9.26
N SER A 283 9.62 -18.81 9.65
CA SER A 283 10.75 -19.75 9.57
C SER A 283 11.21 -19.94 8.12
N THR A 284 10.27 -20.07 7.19
CA THR A 284 10.55 -20.18 5.75
C THR A 284 11.26 -18.93 5.25
N LEU A 285 10.73 -17.74 5.53
CA LEU A 285 11.28 -16.48 5.05
C LEU A 285 12.64 -16.18 5.66
N SER A 286 12.90 -16.55 6.92
CA SER A 286 14.21 -16.35 7.54
C SER A 286 15.31 -17.10 6.79
N THR A 287 15.03 -18.32 6.32
CA THR A 287 15.96 -19.11 5.51
C THR A 287 16.02 -18.58 4.07
N TYR A 288 14.88 -18.21 3.48
CA TYR A 288 14.83 -17.72 2.11
C TYR A 288 15.61 -16.41 1.91
N LEU A 289 15.55 -15.48 2.86
CA LEU A 289 16.31 -14.22 2.82
C LEU A 289 17.82 -14.41 2.79
N SER A 290 18.34 -15.57 3.25
CA SER A 290 19.77 -15.87 3.17
C SER A 290 20.26 -16.35 1.80
N VAL A 291 19.33 -16.70 0.90
CA VAL A 291 19.64 -17.32 -0.40
C VAL A 291 19.07 -16.56 -1.61
N VAL A 292 18.24 -15.55 -1.37
CA VAL A 292 17.66 -14.71 -2.43
C VAL A 292 18.39 -13.39 -2.53
N ASN A 293 18.53 -12.88 -3.76
CA ASN A 293 18.97 -11.51 -4.01
C ASN A 293 17.75 -10.64 -4.33
N VAL A 294 17.34 -9.79 -3.39
CA VAL A 294 16.19 -8.89 -3.59
C VAL A 294 16.46 -7.80 -4.63
N GLY A 295 17.73 -7.48 -4.90
CA GLY A 295 18.13 -6.48 -5.89
C GLY A 295 17.78 -6.86 -7.35
N ASP A 296 17.58 -8.16 -7.64
CA ASP A 296 17.28 -8.64 -9.00
C ASP A 296 15.80 -8.39 -9.40
N LEU A 297 14.93 -8.10 -8.43
CA LEU A 297 13.50 -7.94 -8.67
C LEU A 297 13.18 -6.73 -9.55
N GLY A 298 13.91 -5.63 -9.39
CA GLY A 298 13.72 -4.44 -10.22
C GLY A 298 13.86 -4.74 -11.70
N GLN A 299 14.92 -5.45 -12.10
CA GLN A 299 15.16 -5.83 -13.50
C GLN A 299 14.05 -6.74 -14.05
N PHE A 300 13.60 -7.72 -13.26
CA PHE A 300 12.52 -8.62 -13.68
C PHE A 300 11.22 -7.84 -13.96
N TYR A 301 10.82 -6.93 -13.08
CA TYR A 301 9.61 -6.14 -13.29
C TYR A 301 9.77 -5.06 -14.34
N GLN A 302 10.95 -4.52 -14.52
CA GLN A 302 11.26 -3.62 -15.65
C GLN A 302 11.02 -4.30 -16.99
N GLN A 303 11.49 -5.53 -17.17
CA GLN A 303 11.22 -6.31 -18.38
C GLN A 303 9.72 -6.52 -18.61
N LYS A 304 8.95 -6.78 -17.55
CA LYS A 304 7.48 -6.92 -17.64
C LYS A 304 6.79 -5.62 -18.04
N ARG A 305 7.23 -4.47 -17.48
CA ARG A 305 6.74 -3.14 -17.84
C ARG A 305 7.01 -2.86 -19.32
N ASP A 306 8.25 -3.02 -19.73
CA ASP A 306 8.70 -2.72 -21.11
C ASP A 306 7.99 -3.61 -22.13
N GLN A 307 7.79 -4.88 -21.81
CA GLN A 307 6.99 -5.80 -22.60
C GLN A 307 5.55 -5.30 -22.74
N PHE A 308 4.88 -4.97 -21.62
CA PHE A 308 3.50 -4.48 -21.65
C PHE A 308 3.38 -3.18 -22.44
N GLN A 309 4.26 -2.21 -22.20
CA GLN A 309 4.29 -0.94 -22.94
C GLN A 309 4.51 -1.16 -24.44
N SER A 310 5.43 -2.05 -24.82
CA SER A 310 5.67 -2.40 -26.23
C SER A 310 4.46 -3.04 -26.90
N LEU A 311 3.75 -3.91 -26.17
CA LEU A 311 2.56 -4.61 -26.69
C LEU A 311 1.38 -3.65 -26.97
N ILE A 312 1.24 -2.57 -26.20
CA ILE A 312 0.12 -1.62 -26.34
C ILE A 312 0.54 -0.26 -26.95
N LYS A 313 1.76 -0.16 -27.50
CA LYS A 313 2.29 1.09 -28.08
C LYS A 313 1.44 1.66 -29.22
N ASP A 314 0.77 0.80 -29.97
CA ASP A 314 -0.08 1.18 -31.11
C ASP A 314 -1.56 1.38 -30.70
N SER A 315 -1.87 1.26 -29.41
CA SER A 315 -3.19 1.57 -28.88
C SER A 315 -3.42 3.08 -28.76
N ARG A 316 -4.68 3.49 -28.56
CA ARG A 316 -5.03 4.91 -28.32
C ARG A 316 -4.86 5.33 -26.85
N PHE A 317 -4.34 4.46 -25.98
CA PHE A 317 -4.02 4.81 -24.60
C PHE A 317 -2.69 5.57 -24.56
N GLU A 318 -2.68 6.73 -23.86
CA GLU A 318 -1.47 7.47 -23.55
C GLU A 318 -0.89 6.99 -22.21
N LEU A 319 0.31 6.41 -22.23
CA LEU A 319 0.95 5.85 -21.04
C LEU A 319 1.67 6.94 -20.25
N LEU A 320 1.39 7.00 -18.95
CA LEU A 320 2.12 7.87 -18.03
C LEU A 320 3.42 7.19 -17.57
N PRO A 321 4.43 7.98 -17.12
CA PRO A 321 5.67 7.41 -16.60
C PRO A 321 5.43 6.40 -15.47
N SER A 322 6.06 5.22 -15.57
CA SER A 322 6.06 4.15 -14.57
C SER A 322 7.52 3.83 -14.22
N GLU A 323 7.96 4.29 -13.06
CA GLU A 323 9.35 4.22 -12.57
C GLU A 323 9.54 3.13 -11.53
N GLY A 324 8.43 2.63 -10.96
CA GLY A 324 8.42 1.59 -9.95
C GLY A 324 7.04 0.97 -9.79
N THR A 325 6.87 0.06 -8.84
CA THR A 325 5.70 -0.80 -8.66
C THR A 325 5.53 -1.79 -9.82
N TYR A 326 4.35 -2.38 -9.96
CA TYR A 326 3.99 -3.17 -11.13
C TYR A 326 2.68 -2.66 -11.78
N PHE A 327 2.52 -1.32 -11.73
CA PHE A 327 1.36 -0.65 -12.29
C PHE A 327 1.74 0.30 -13.42
N GLN A 328 0.87 0.33 -14.42
CA GLN A 328 0.92 1.28 -15.51
C GLN A 328 -0.35 2.12 -15.49
N VAL A 329 -0.22 3.42 -15.26
CA VAL A 329 -1.32 4.36 -15.45
C VAL A 329 -1.37 4.78 -16.91
N ALA A 330 -2.58 4.81 -17.44
CA ALA A 330 -2.85 5.22 -18.82
C ALA A 330 -4.01 6.21 -18.89
N SER A 331 -3.88 7.23 -19.73
CA SER A 331 -4.95 8.13 -20.10
C SER A 331 -5.76 7.55 -21.25
N TYR A 332 -7.09 7.61 -21.13
CA TYR A 332 -8.03 7.23 -22.18
C TYR A 332 -8.76 8.43 -22.80
N LYS A 333 -8.24 9.65 -22.60
CA LYS A 333 -8.86 10.90 -23.12
C LYS A 333 -9.09 10.89 -24.64
N ALA A 334 -8.19 10.24 -25.39
CA ALA A 334 -8.33 10.10 -26.85
C ALA A 334 -9.39 9.06 -27.27
N ILE A 335 -9.92 8.28 -26.32
CA ILE A 335 -10.84 7.16 -26.58
C ILE A 335 -12.28 7.55 -26.20
N SER A 336 -12.49 8.11 -25.01
CA SER A 336 -13.83 8.38 -24.47
C SER A 336 -13.86 9.59 -23.51
N ASN A 337 -15.02 10.25 -23.46
CA ASN A 337 -15.33 11.29 -22.48
C ASN A 337 -16.06 10.75 -21.24
N GLU A 338 -16.34 9.44 -21.16
CA GLU A 338 -16.98 8.83 -20.02
C GLU A 338 -16.18 9.01 -18.73
N GLY A 339 -16.83 8.93 -17.57
CA GLY A 339 -16.16 8.82 -16.27
C GLY A 339 -15.33 7.54 -16.19
N ASP A 340 -14.20 7.57 -15.47
CA ASP A 340 -13.26 6.45 -15.42
C ASP A 340 -13.87 5.17 -14.84
N VAL A 341 -14.80 5.29 -13.88
CA VAL A 341 -15.55 4.14 -13.33
C VAL A 341 -16.44 3.50 -14.41
N ASP A 342 -17.15 4.29 -15.20
CA ASP A 342 -18.04 3.77 -16.24
C ASP A 342 -17.23 3.25 -17.43
N PHE A 343 -16.15 3.95 -17.81
CA PHE A 343 -15.21 3.50 -18.84
C PHE A 343 -14.59 2.14 -18.48
N THR A 344 -14.13 1.94 -17.24
CA THR A 344 -13.54 0.65 -16.82
C THR A 344 -14.57 -0.49 -16.80
N LYS A 345 -15.83 -0.21 -16.44
CA LYS A 345 -16.91 -1.21 -16.54
C LYS A 345 -17.21 -1.58 -18.00
N ARG A 346 -17.24 -0.60 -18.90
CA ARG A 346 -17.42 -0.83 -20.34
C ARG A 346 -16.23 -1.57 -20.93
N LEU A 347 -15.00 -1.23 -20.54
CA LEU A 347 -13.78 -1.94 -20.94
C LEU A 347 -13.86 -3.44 -20.62
N ILE A 348 -14.41 -3.81 -19.48
CA ILE A 348 -14.66 -5.22 -19.11
C ILE A 348 -15.71 -5.85 -20.05
N LYS A 349 -16.89 -5.20 -20.20
CA LYS A 349 -18.03 -5.78 -20.87
C LYS A 349 -17.86 -5.92 -22.39
N GLU A 350 -17.27 -4.89 -23.01
CA GLU A 350 -17.20 -4.80 -24.48
C GLU A 350 -15.84 -5.20 -25.01
N HIS A 351 -14.77 -5.02 -24.24
CA HIS A 351 -13.40 -5.27 -24.71
C HIS A 351 -12.68 -6.37 -23.92
N GLY A 352 -13.31 -6.96 -22.89
CA GLY A 352 -12.79 -8.13 -22.21
C GLY A 352 -11.49 -7.87 -21.41
N VAL A 353 -11.22 -6.64 -20.96
CA VAL A 353 -10.06 -6.30 -20.13
C VAL A 353 -10.51 -5.52 -18.90
N ALA A 354 -10.06 -5.93 -17.72
CA ALA A 354 -10.33 -5.22 -16.46
C ALA A 354 -9.14 -4.32 -16.06
N ALA A 355 -9.46 -3.08 -15.69
CA ALA A 355 -8.54 -2.08 -15.15
C ALA A 355 -9.13 -1.47 -13.87
N ILE A 356 -8.37 -0.62 -13.16
CA ILE A 356 -8.86 0.14 -12.01
C ILE A 356 -8.99 1.62 -12.39
N PRO A 357 -10.15 2.26 -12.13
CA PRO A 357 -10.29 3.71 -12.26
C PRO A 357 -9.47 4.43 -11.18
N ILE A 358 -8.85 5.56 -11.53
CA ILE A 358 -7.99 6.31 -10.60
C ILE A 358 -8.79 7.20 -9.65
N SER A 359 -9.93 7.73 -10.08
CA SER A 359 -10.75 8.66 -9.29
C SER A 359 -11.16 8.09 -7.92
N VAL A 360 -11.30 6.77 -7.80
CA VAL A 360 -11.69 6.10 -6.56
C VAL A 360 -10.66 6.20 -5.43
N PHE A 361 -9.44 6.59 -5.75
CA PHE A 361 -8.35 6.78 -4.78
C PHE A 361 -8.23 8.23 -4.30
N ASN A 362 -9.03 9.16 -4.86
CA ASN A 362 -9.11 10.55 -4.46
C ASN A 362 -10.31 10.78 -3.53
N ASP A 363 -10.16 11.59 -2.49
CA ASP A 363 -11.27 11.96 -1.59
C ASP A 363 -12.41 12.68 -2.35
N ASN A 364 -12.05 13.60 -3.26
CA ASN A 364 -12.99 14.35 -4.08
C ASN A 364 -13.49 13.61 -5.32
N SER A 365 -13.06 12.36 -5.53
CA SER A 365 -13.38 11.54 -6.72
C SER A 365 -13.06 12.24 -8.05
N GLU A 366 -12.03 13.10 -8.07
CA GLU A 366 -11.60 13.82 -9.27
C GLU A 366 -11.22 12.82 -10.37
N ASP A 367 -11.91 12.93 -11.52
CA ASP A 367 -11.69 12.09 -12.69
C ASP A 367 -10.79 12.80 -13.71
N ARG A 368 -9.55 12.40 -13.77
CA ARG A 368 -8.53 12.87 -14.73
C ARG A 368 -8.51 12.06 -16.02
N LYS A 369 -9.49 11.18 -16.25
CA LYS A 369 -9.55 10.23 -17.37
C LYS A 369 -8.36 9.25 -17.38
N LEU A 370 -8.05 8.73 -16.19
CA LEU A 370 -6.91 7.84 -15.96
C LEU A 370 -7.39 6.50 -15.42
N ILE A 371 -6.76 5.43 -15.91
CA ILE A 371 -6.97 4.07 -15.41
C ILE A 371 -5.62 3.42 -15.11
N ARG A 372 -5.63 2.40 -14.24
CA ARG A 372 -4.44 1.66 -13.84
C ARG A 372 -4.52 0.21 -14.32
N PHE A 373 -3.51 -0.25 -15.02
CA PHE A 373 -3.25 -1.64 -15.33
C PHE A 373 -2.19 -2.25 -14.42
N CYS A 374 -2.32 -3.53 -14.08
CA CYS A 374 -1.28 -4.30 -13.41
C CYS A 374 -0.57 -5.18 -14.45
N PHE A 375 0.72 -4.92 -14.68
CA PHE A 375 1.53 -5.72 -15.60
C PHE A 375 2.30 -6.88 -14.95
N ALA A 376 2.10 -7.12 -13.64
CA ALA A 376 2.61 -8.30 -12.96
C ALA A 376 1.84 -9.57 -13.40
N LYS A 377 1.91 -9.89 -14.68
CA LYS A 377 1.20 -11.01 -15.30
C LYS A 377 2.17 -11.81 -16.19
N ASP A 378 1.83 -13.08 -16.42
CA ASP A 378 2.53 -13.90 -17.39
C ASP A 378 2.37 -13.33 -18.81
N ASP A 379 3.25 -13.74 -19.72
CA ASP A 379 3.31 -13.21 -21.08
C ASP A 379 2.02 -13.43 -21.84
N GLN A 380 1.40 -14.59 -21.70
CA GLN A 380 0.15 -14.92 -22.39
C GLN A 380 -0.99 -14.01 -21.95
N THR A 381 -1.07 -13.69 -20.65
CA THR A 381 -2.06 -12.76 -20.12
C THR A 381 -1.84 -11.35 -20.65
N LEU A 382 -0.59 -10.88 -20.71
CA LEU A 382 -0.25 -9.55 -21.25
C LEU A 382 -0.56 -9.46 -22.75
N ILE A 383 -0.20 -10.47 -23.54
CA ILE A 383 -0.49 -10.53 -24.98
C ILE A 383 -2.00 -10.49 -25.22
N LYS A 384 -2.78 -11.33 -24.55
CA LYS A 384 -4.24 -11.36 -24.69
C LYS A 384 -4.89 -10.01 -24.33
N ALA A 385 -4.43 -9.36 -23.27
CA ALA A 385 -4.93 -8.04 -22.90
C ALA A 385 -4.60 -7.00 -23.98
N ALA A 386 -3.35 -6.97 -24.45
CA ALA A 386 -2.89 -6.03 -25.47
C ALA A 386 -3.65 -6.18 -26.80
N GLU A 387 -3.92 -7.41 -27.25
CA GLU A 387 -4.73 -7.67 -28.44
C GLU A 387 -6.13 -7.06 -28.38
N GLN A 388 -6.70 -6.93 -27.19
CA GLN A 388 -8.00 -6.28 -27.01
C GLN A 388 -7.84 -4.75 -26.90
N LEU A 389 -6.85 -4.27 -26.13
CA LEU A 389 -6.61 -2.85 -25.93
C LEU A 389 -6.26 -2.11 -27.22
N CYS A 390 -5.55 -2.76 -28.15
CA CYS A 390 -5.19 -2.19 -29.46
C CYS A 390 -6.38 -2.13 -30.47
N LYS A 391 -7.53 -2.73 -30.15
CA LYS A 391 -8.73 -2.65 -30.98
C LYS A 391 -9.66 -1.49 -30.64
N ILE A 392 -9.36 -0.75 -29.58
CA ILE A 392 -10.22 0.30 -29.01
C ILE A 392 -10.05 1.64 -29.73
#